data_d1626ea0329279b783d2049f4615c850
#
_entry.id   d1626ea0329279b783d2049f4615c850
#
_cell.length_a   1.000
_cell.length_b   1.000
_cell.length_c   1.000
_cell.angle_alpha   90.00
_cell.angle_beta   90.00
_cell.angle_gamma   90.00
#
_symmetry.space_group_name_H-M   'P 1'
#
loop_
_entity.id
_entity.type
_entity.pdbx_description
1 polymer ?
#
loop_
_entity_poly.entity_id
_entity_poly.type
_entity_poly.pdbx_seq_one_letter_code
_entity_poly.pdbx_strand_id
1 'polypeptide(L)'
;MPGGSHVLDSQQIGFSTMIAVRDLAASERFYVDHFGFEVTERLESLRRLERPGATVYLVLTSPPTVDKPTITLAPQPLRDRPSVNLIFRVKDVRAVHASLVASGLTFLSPPIQPAWGGWRCFSQDPDGYLIEIEQPYR
;
A
#
# COMPACT_ATOMS: atom_id res chain seq x y z
N MET A 1 -11.52 -5.23 26.74
CA MET A 1 -11.10 -6.64 26.63
C MET A 1 -12.10 -7.42 25.80
N PRO A 2 -11.64 -8.08 24.77
CA PRO A 2 -12.55 -8.93 24.01
C PRO A 2 -13.16 -9.99 24.89
N GLY A 3 -14.44 -10.26 24.73
CA GLY A 3 -15.20 -11.14 25.60
C GLY A 3 -15.06 -12.63 25.34
N GLY A 4 -14.25 -13.05 24.35
CA GLY A 4 -14.12 -14.45 24.03
C GLY A 4 -13.09 -14.67 22.95
N SER A 5 -12.90 -15.93 22.57
CA SER A 5 -12.00 -16.27 21.47
C SER A 5 -12.74 -16.23 20.14
N HIS A 6 -12.03 -15.91 19.10
CA HIS A 6 -12.51 -15.94 17.72
C HIS A 6 -11.88 -17.13 16.98
N VAL A 7 -12.58 -17.65 15.98
CA VAL A 7 -12.08 -18.78 15.18
C VAL A 7 -10.70 -18.50 14.59
N LEU A 8 -10.37 -17.24 14.30
CA LEU A 8 -9.07 -16.87 13.76
C LEU A 8 -7.94 -16.94 14.79
N ASP A 9 -8.27 -16.93 16.08
CA ASP A 9 -7.24 -16.87 17.12
C ASP A 9 -6.32 -18.09 17.14
N SER A 10 -6.83 -19.25 16.72
CA SER A 10 -6.06 -20.49 16.67
C SER A 10 -5.37 -20.73 15.32
N GLN A 11 -5.50 -19.81 14.36
CA GLN A 11 -5.08 -20.03 12.98
C GLN A 11 -3.79 -19.31 12.60
N GLN A 12 -3.17 -18.54 13.49
CA GLN A 12 -1.94 -17.79 13.18
C GLN A 12 -2.06 -17.00 11.89
N ILE A 13 -3.09 -16.14 11.80
CA ILE A 13 -3.36 -15.42 10.56
C ILE A 13 -2.27 -14.41 10.22
N GLY A 14 -2.01 -14.25 8.92
CA GLY A 14 -1.29 -13.11 8.36
C GLY A 14 -2.28 -12.20 7.64
N PHE A 15 -1.94 -10.93 7.50
CA PHE A 15 -2.78 -9.99 6.78
C PHE A 15 -1.95 -9.29 5.71
N SER A 16 -2.44 -9.33 4.46
CA SER A 16 -1.76 -8.72 3.32
C SER A 16 -2.77 -7.99 2.47
N THR A 17 -2.30 -7.07 1.64
CA THR A 17 -3.13 -6.42 0.64
C THR A 17 -2.68 -6.83 -0.75
N MET A 18 -3.64 -6.90 -1.68
CA MET A 18 -3.38 -7.10 -3.10
C MET A 18 -4.03 -5.97 -3.86
N ILE A 19 -3.25 -5.29 -4.70
CA ILE A 19 -3.78 -4.22 -5.54
C ILE A 19 -3.59 -4.59 -7.00
N ALA A 20 -4.63 -4.30 -7.79
CA ALA A 20 -4.55 -4.49 -9.23
C ALA A 20 -3.86 -3.27 -9.84
N VAL A 21 -2.94 -3.52 -10.76
CA VAL A 21 -2.11 -2.50 -11.39
C VAL A 21 -2.13 -2.66 -12.90
N ARG A 22 -1.86 -1.55 -13.61
CA ARG A 22 -1.86 -1.56 -15.08
C ARG A 22 -0.52 -2.03 -15.65
N ASP A 23 0.56 -1.77 -14.94
CA ASP A 23 1.92 -2.06 -15.39
C ASP A 23 2.72 -2.63 -14.21
N LEU A 24 2.93 -3.95 -14.21
CA LEU A 24 3.64 -4.62 -13.12
C LEU A 24 5.05 -4.08 -12.92
N ALA A 25 5.79 -3.84 -14.01
CA ALA A 25 7.17 -3.38 -13.91
C ALA A 25 7.25 -1.97 -13.31
N ALA A 26 6.35 -1.08 -13.71
CA ALA A 26 6.31 0.29 -13.18
C ALA A 26 5.95 0.29 -11.70
N SER A 27 4.95 -0.49 -11.31
CA SER A 27 4.53 -0.58 -9.91
C SER A 27 5.60 -1.27 -9.05
N GLU A 28 6.23 -2.31 -9.55
CA GLU A 28 7.33 -2.96 -8.85
C GLU A 28 8.45 -1.95 -8.57
N ARG A 29 8.90 -1.21 -9.58
CA ARG A 29 9.95 -0.20 -9.40
C ARG A 29 9.55 0.85 -8.37
N PHE A 30 8.30 1.28 -8.41
CA PHE A 30 7.80 2.29 -7.48
C PHE A 30 7.96 1.84 -6.03
N TYR A 31 7.46 0.67 -5.71
CA TYR A 31 7.50 0.18 -4.32
C TYR A 31 8.89 -0.26 -3.88
N VAL A 32 9.69 -0.82 -4.79
CA VAL A 32 11.06 -1.21 -4.48
C VAL A 32 11.94 0.04 -4.28
N ASP A 33 11.89 0.98 -5.21
CA ASP A 33 12.81 2.12 -5.20
C ASP A 33 12.44 3.15 -4.13
N HIS A 34 11.15 3.42 -3.93
CA HIS A 34 10.72 4.43 -2.96
C HIS A 34 10.51 3.87 -1.56
N PHE A 35 9.96 2.67 -1.44
CA PHE A 35 9.54 2.14 -0.14
C PHE A 35 10.36 0.96 0.35
N GLY A 36 11.37 0.55 -0.39
CA GLY A 36 12.31 -0.47 0.09
C GLY A 36 11.74 -1.87 0.16
N PHE A 37 10.73 -2.18 -0.66
CA PHE A 37 10.22 -3.54 -0.75
C PHE A 37 11.19 -4.42 -1.50
N GLU A 38 11.16 -5.71 -1.18
CA GLU A 38 11.91 -6.75 -1.85
C GLU A 38 10.92 -7.64 -2.60
N VAL A 39 11.24 -7.98 -3.85
CA VAL A 39 10.40 -8.89 -4.63
C VAL A 39 10.72 -10.32 -4.20
N THR A 40 9.76 -10.99 -3.59
CA THR A 40 9.94 -12.36 -3.09
C THR A 40 9.30 -13.40 -3.99
N GLU A 41 8.44 -12.99 -4.93
CA GLU A 41 7.86 -13.89 -5.92
C GLU A 41 7.51 -13.12 -7.19
N ARG A 42 7.84 -13.69 -8.35
CA ARG A 42 7.45 -13.18 -9.66
C ARG A 42 6.74 -14.28 -10.42
N LEU A 43 5.47 -14.05 -10.73
CA LEU A 43 4.71 -14.85 -11.67
C LEU A 43 4.37 -13.97 -12.87
N GLU A 44 3.80 -14.54 -13.92
CA GLU A 44 3.51 -13.81 -15.15
C GLU A 44 2.64 -12.56 -14.88
N SER A 45 1.62 -12.68 -14.03
CA SER A 45 0.67 -11.61 -13.76
C SER A 45 0.68 -11.11 -12.32
N LEU A 46 1.69 -11.49 -11.53
CA LEU A 46 1.70 -11.19 -10.10
C LEU A 46 3.12 -10.93 -9.60
N ARG A 47 3.23 -10.04 -8.61
CA ARG A 47 4.44 -9.84 -7.81
C ARG A 47 4.07 -9.90 -6.34
N ARG A 48 4.88 -10.57 -5.54
CA ARG A 48 4.80 -10.45 -4.09
C ARG A 48 5.95 -9.59 -3.62
N LEU A 49 5.63 -8.51 -2.92
CA LEU A 49 6.60 -7.56 -2.38
C LEU A 49 6.55 -7.61 -0.87
N GLU A 50 7.70 -7.70 -0.24
CA GLU A 50 7.78 -7.78 1.21
C GLU A 50 8.84 -6.85 1.77
N ARG A 51 8.57 -6.35 2.96
CA ARG A 51 9.54 -5.71 3.84
C ARG A 51 9.10 -5.97 5.27
N PRO A 52 9.95 -5.71 6.29
CA PRO A 52 9.53 -5.89 7.68
C PRO A 52 8.23 -5.13 7.96
N GLY A 53 7.21 -5.85 8.42
CA GLY A 53 5.91 -5.29 8.77
C GLY A 53 4.93 -5.10 7.63
N ALA A 54 5.29 -5.45 6.39
CA ALA A 54 4.38 -5.22 5.26
C ALA A 54 4.54 -6.26 4.16
N THR A 55 3.42 -6.68 3.59
CA THR A 55 3.37 -7.51 2.39
C THR A 55 2.35 -6.91 1.44
N VAL A 56 2.75 -6.68 0.19
CA VAL A 56 1.88 -6.16 -0.86
C VAL A 56 2.00 -7.08 -2.07
N TYR A 57 0.84 -7.49 -2.60
CA TYR A 57 0.78 -8.20 -3.88
C TYR A 57 0.37 -7.22 -4.96
N LEU A 58 1.08 -7.25 -6.07
CA LEU A 58 0.71 -6.53 -7.28
C LEU A 58 0.19 -7.55 -8.28
N VAL A 59 -0.97 -7.29 -8.87
CA VAL A 59 -1.58 -8.21 -9.83
C VAL A 59 -2.11 -7.43 -11.01
N LEU A 60 -2.00 -7.98 -12.22
CA LEU A 60 -2.72 -7.46 -13.37
C LEU A 60 -4.21 -7.73 -13.20
N THR A 61 -5.05 -7.09 -14.00
CA THR A 61 -6.50 -7.32 -13.97
C THR A 61 -6.78 -8.82 -13.92
N SER A 62 -7.54 -9.23 -12.92
CA SER A 62 -7.93 -10.61 -12.70
C SER A 62 -9.42 -10.75 -12.97
N PRO A 63 -9.80 -11.34 -14.14
CA PRO A 63 -11.20 -11.52 -14.48
C PRO A 63 -11.87 -12.54 -13.55
N PRO A 64 -13.20 -12.74 -13.67
CA PRO A 64 -13.88 -13.75 -12.87
C PRO A 64 -13.24 -15.14 -13.03
N THR A 65 -13.20 -15.87 -11.94
CA THR A 65 -12.65 -17.22 -11.87
C THR A 65 -13.68 -18.15 -11.23
N VAL A 66 -13.38 -19.43 -11.18
CA VAL A 66 -14.29 -20.42 -10.57
C VAL A 66 -14.59 -20.06 -9.10
N ASP A 67 -13.62 -19.52 -8.39
CA ASP A 67 -13.74 -19.19 -6.97
C ASP A 67 -14.15 -17.75 -6.69
N LYS A 68 -14.26 -16.89 -7.71
CA LYS A 68 -14.87 -15.55 -7.62
C LYS A 68 -15.63 -15.26 -8.91
N PRO A 69 -16.73 -15.97 -9.15
CA PRO A 69 -17.34 -16.06 -10.48
C PRO A 69 -17.96 -14.76 -11.01
N THR A 70 -18.19 -13.77 -10.15
CA THR A 70 -18.82 -12.50 -10.56
C THR A 70 -17.92 -11.30 -10.33
N ILE A 71 -16.70 -11.49 -9.86
CA ILE A 71 -15.83 -10.41 -9.45
C ILE A 71 -14.61 -10.31 -10.37
N THR A 72 -14.37 -9.10 -10.85
CA THR A 72 -13.12 -8.73 -11.52
C THR A 72 -12.32 -7.85 -10.58
N LEU A 73 -11.08 -8.22 -10.31
CA LEU A 73 -10.15 -7.35 -9.60
C LEU A 73 -9.41 -6.52 -10.64
N ALA A 74 -9.62 -5.21 -10.63
CA ALA A 74 -9.10 -4.31 -11.65
C ALA A 74 -8.55 -3.04 -11.01
N PRO A 75 -7.63 -2.33 -11.69
CA PRO A 75 -7.12 -1.05 -11.19
C PRO A 75 -8.25 -0.05 -11.00
N GLN A 76 -8.11 0.83 -10.00
CA GLN A 76 -9.11 1.86 -9.77
C GLN A 76 -9.21 2.79 -10.99
N PRO A 77 -10.43 3.22 -11.37
CA PRO A 77 -10.61 3.98 -12.60
C PRO A 77 -10.22 5.45 -12.49
N LEU A 78 -10.33 6.07 -11.32
CA LEU A 78 -10.12 7.51 -11.13
C LEU A 78 -9.05 7.80 -10.09
N ARG A 79 -8.04 8.57 -10.47
CA ARG A 79 -6.94 8.93 -9.58
C ARG A 79 -7.35 9.86 -8.45
N ASP A 80 -8.39 10.66 -8.62
CA ASP A 80 -8.87 11.60 -7.61
C ASP A 80 -9.90 11.00 -6.65
N ARG A 81 -10.21 9.72 -6.81
CA ARG A 81 -11.19 9.02 -5.96
C ARG A 81 -10.69 7.64 -5.55
N PRO A 82 -9.49 7.54 -4.94
CA PRO A 82 -9.01 6.24 -4.48
C PRO A 82 -9.88 5.70 -3.36
N SER A 83 -10.16 4.40 -3.40
CA SER A 83 -10.92 3.72 -2.36
C SER A 83 -10.02 2.98 -1.37
N VAL A 84 -8.72 3.01 -1.60
CA VAL A 84 -7.72 2.35 -0.77
C VAL A 84 -6.66 3.36 -0.37
N ASN A 85 -6.32 3.37 0.91
CA ASN A 85 -5.25 4.19 1.45
C ASN A 85 -4.21 3.26 2.07
N LEU A 86 -3.03 3.22 1.48
CA LEU A 86 -1.92 2.40 1.97
C LEU A 86 -1.12 3.25 2.97
N ILE A 87 -1.19 2.88 4.24
CA ILE A 87 -0.63 3.69 5.32
C ILE A 87 0.68 3.11 5.80
N PHE A 88 1.74 3.90 5.68
CA PHE A 88 3.06 3.59 6.25
C PHE A 88 3.24 4.41 7.52
N ARG A 89 3.29 3.74 8.66
CA ARG A 89 3.51 4.42 9.94
C ARG A 89 5.01 4.51 10.20
N VAL A 90 5.47 5.74 10.45
CA VAL A 90 6.90 6.02 10.65
C VAL A 90 7.09 6.85 11.92
N LYS A 91 8.34 6.98 12.36
CA LYS A 91 8.67 7.79 13.54
C LYS A 91 8.78 9.28 13.22
N ASP A 92 9.18 9.63 12.01
CA ASP A 92 9.45 11.02 11.62
C ASP A 92 9.00 11.24 10.18
N VAL A 93 7.78 11.73 10.01
CA VAL A 93 7.19 11.95 8.67
C VAL A 93 7.99 12.99 7.89
N ARG A 94 8.45 14.06 8.54
CA ARG A 94 9.16 15.12 7.83
C ARG A 94 10.49 14.64 7.25
N ALA A 95 11.21 13.78 7.99
CA ALA A 95 12.45 13.18 7.50
C ALA A 95 12.18 12.21 6.37
N VAL A 96 11.15 11.37 6.50
CA VAL A 96 10.77 10.40 5.45
C VAL A 96 10.30 11.13 4.20
N HIS A 97 9.50 12.17 4.35
CA HIS A 97 9.05 13.00 3.23
C HIS A 97 10.25 13.57 2.47
N ALA A 98 11.20 14.19 3.17
CA ALA A 98 12.38 14.76 2.53
C ALA A 98 13.18 13.71 1.75
N SER A 99 13.35 12.53 2.32
CA SER A 99 14.06 11.43 1.67
C SER A 99 13.31 10.93 0.43
N LEU A 100 11.99 10.80 0.50
CA LEU A 100 11.18 10.33 -0.63
C LEU A 100 11.12 11.36 -1.75
N VAL A 101 11.04 12.64 -1.43
CA VAL A 101 11.14 13.71 -2.44
C VAL A 101 12.49 13.66 -3.12
N ALA A 102 13.57 13.45 -2.37
CA ALA A 102 14.91 13.31 -2.96
C ALA A 102 15.01 12.09 -3.89
N SER A 103 14.25 11.03 -3.65
CA SER A 103 14.19 9.85 -4.51
C SER A 103 13.28 10.04 -5.73
N GLY A 104 12.64 11.20 -5.87
CA GLY A 104 11.80 11.52 -7.02
C GLY A 104 10.29 11.34 -6.80
N LEU A 105 9.84 11.03 -5.58
CA LEU A 105 8.42 10.89 -5.32
C LEU A 105 7.76 12.26 -5.17
N THR A 106 6.58 12.41 -5.79
CA THR A 106 5.78 13.63 -5.70
C THR A 106 4.69 13.46 -4.64
N PHE A 107 4.54 14.46 -3.77
CA PHE A 107 3.50 14.48 -2.75
C PHE A 107 2.41 15.48 -3.10
N LEU A 108 1.21 15.24 -2.56
CA LEU A 108 0.04 16.11 -2.81
C LEU A 108 0.18 17.45 -2.10
N SER A 109 0.90 17.48 -0.98
CA SER A 109 1.21 18.68 -0.22
C SER A 109 2.46 18.44 0.64
N PRO A 110 3.05 19.46 1.24
CA PRO A 110 4.04 19.24 2.30
C PRO A 110 3.39 18.51 3.49
N PRO A 111 4.19 17.94 4.40
CA PRO A 111 3.64 17.34 5.61
C PRO A 111 2.80 18.32 6.40
N ILE A 112 1.69 17.86 6.93
CA ILE A 112 0.72 18.66 7.69
C ILE A 112 0.51 18.01 9.05
N GLN A 113 0.33 18.84 10.06
CA GLN A 113 -0.08 18.39 11.39
C GLN A 113 -1.60 18.51 11.48
N PRO A 114 -2.34 17.38 11.44
CA PRO A 114 -3.79 17.43 11.55
C PRO A 114 -4.25 17.79 12.96
N ALA A 115 -5.55 18.05 13.12
CA ALA A 115 -6.12 18.48 14.39
C ALA A 115 -5.89 17.48 15.53
N TRP A 116 -5.79 16.19 15.23
CA TRP A 116 -5.54 15.16 16.23
C TRP A 116 -4.06 15.07 16.66
N GLY A 117 -3.18 15.88 16.09
CA GLY A 117 -1.76 15.86 16.37
C GLY A 117 -1.00 14.95 15.39
N GLY A 118 0.27 14.66 15.72
CA GLY A 118 1.11 13.88 14.81
C GLY A 118 1.44 14.65 13.53
N TRP A 119 1.82 13.90 12.50
CA TRP A 119 2.14 14.46 11.17
C TRP A 119 1.72 13.46 10.11
N ARG A 120 1.34 13.95 8.94
CA ARG A 120 1.07 13.09 7.80
C ARG A 120 1.31 13.79 6.48
N CYS A 121 1.53 13.01 5.43
CA CYS A 121 1.56 13.48 4.07
C CYS A 121 1.06 12.37 3.15
N PHE A 122 0.58 12.75 1.97
CA PHE A 122 -0.02 11.82 1.02
C PHE A 122 0.69 11.89 -0.32
N SER A 123 0.81 10.72 -0.93
CA SER A 123 1.26 10.56 -2.31
C SER A 123 0.33 9.57 -3.02
N GLN A 124 0.62 9.28 -4.27
CA GLN A 124 -0.11 8.27 -5.04
C GLN A 124 0.89 7.39 -5.77
N ASP A 125 0.52 6.13 -5.92
CA ASP A 125 1.31 5.21 -6.72
C ASP A 125 1.01 5.37 -8.22
N PRO A 126 1.66 4.61 -9.12
CA PRO A 126 1.44 4.75 -10.56
C PRO A 126 -0.03 4.60 -11.00
N ASP A 127 -0.83 3.81 -10.29
CA ASP A 127 -2.24 3.61 -10.60
C ASP A 127 -3.17 4.58 -9.87
N GLY A 128 -2.61 5.47 -9.03
CA GLY A 128 -3.39 6.42 -8.28
C GLY A 128 -3.87 5.92 -6.92
N TYR A 129 -3.42 4.76 -6.47
CA TYR A 129 -3.72 4.33 -5.10
C TYR A 129 -3.11 5.32 -4.13
N LEU A 130 -3.89 5.72 -3.13
CA LEU A 130 -3.45 6.69 -2.15
C LEU A 130 -2.42 6.06 -1.21
N ILE A 131 -1.38 6.82 -0.92
CA ILE A 131 -0.33 6.42 0.02
C ILE A 131 -0.26 7.49 1.09
N GLU A 132 -0.36 7.08 2.34
CA GLU A 132 -0.21 7.96 3.48
C GLU A 132 1.06 7.60 4.25
N ILE A 133 1.87 8.61 4.56
CA ILE A 133 2.96 8.48 5.53
C ILE A 133 2.46 9.14 6.80
N GLU A 134 2.38 8.35 7.87
CA GLU A 134 1.76 8.77 9.12
C GLU A 134 2.74 8.68 10.28
N GLN A 135 2.77 9.74 11.08
CA GLN A 135 3.48 9.75 12.37
C GLN A 135 2.41 10.01 13.41
N PRO A 136 2.11 9.04 14.27
CA PRO A 136 1.14 9.26 15.35
C PRO A 136 1.70 10.27 16.34
N TYR A 137 0.81 10.95 17.07
CA TYR A 137 1.24 11.94 18.03
C TYR A 137 1.85 11.34 19.30
N ARG A 138 1.83 10.01 19.39
CA ARG A 138 2.46 9.27 20.49
C ARG A 138 3.31 8.13 19.95
#